data_8f09d1f3e56d62371324069581b0e960
#
_entry.id   8f09d1f3e56d62371324069581b0e960
#
_cell.length_a   1.000
_cell.length_b   1.000
_cell.length_c   1.000
_cell.angle_alpha   90.00
_cell.angle_beta   90.00
_cell.angle_gamma   90.00
#
_symmetry.space_group_name_H-M   'P 1'
#
loop_
_entity.id
_entity.type
_entity.pdbx_description
1 polymer ?
#
loop_
_entity_poly.entity_id
_entity_poly.type
_entity_poly.pdbx_seq_one_letter_code
_entity_poly.pdbx_strand_id
1 'polypeptide(L)'
;MNKNLLAILLSLLLFPLSLISGCGDGAGKDSKGVNSAKYSKIITIGFDEFAPMGFHDEKGEIVGFDVDLAKETAKRMGVEVEFKSIKWDDKEKEIESGNIDMIWNGLSIMPERKEKILYSKPYMDNRQILLVQKGNPKNIHALGDLEGKVVGMQASSGAAAYINKDNSLRNSFAELKSYQTVNEGFVALSNGEFDAMITDEIAARYERSKHPDTFDIVEVNVGSITEFAIGFSKKNTELRDKVQRVFDEMIRDGTAAKISEEWFQADLIKMKR
;
A
#
# COMPACT_ATOMS: atom_id res chain seq x y z
N MET A 1 57.98 -6.44 -34.52
CA MET A 1 59.34 -5.90 -34.30
C MET A 1 59.27 -4.95 -33.10
N ASN A 2 60.07 -5.27 -32.18
CA ASN A 2 60.64 -4.76 -30.93
C ASN A 2 59.69 -4.72 -29.73
N LYS A 3 59.80 -5.62 -28.74
CA LYS A 3 60.86 -6.08 -27.79
C LYS A 3 61.46 -4.91 -26.98
N ASN A 4 61.14 -4.90 -25.66
CA ASN A 4 62.07 -4.83 -24.51
C ASN A 4 61.19 -4.65 -23.25
N LEU A 5 61.12 -5.48 -22.29
CA LEU A 5 61.93 -6.28 -21.37
C LEU A 5 62.66 -5.44 -20.31
N LEU A 6 62.53 -5.89 -19.08
CA LEU A 6 63.35 -5.69 -17.87
C LEU A 6 62.98 -4.46 -16.99
N ALA A 7 62.99 -4.51 -15.64
CA ALA A 7 63.32 -5.51 -14.64
C ALA A 7 62.86 -5.08 -13.25
N ILE A 8 62.50 -5.97 -12.44
CA ILE A 8 62.70 -6.26 -11.00
C ILE A 8 63.34 -5.13 -10.16
N LEU A 9 62.74 -4.78 -9.04
CA LEU A 9 63.45 -4.65 -7.76
C LEU A 9 62.52 -4.90 -6.55
N LEU A 10 62.86 -5.96 -5.86
CA LEU A 10 62.41 -6.43 -4.57
C LEU A 10 63.09 -5.63 -3.48
N SER A 11 62.37 -5.04 -2.53
CA SER A 11 62.99 -4.58 -1.28
C SER A 11 62.07 -4.95 -0.11
N LEU A 12 62.49 -6.03 0.58
CA LEU A 12 62.12 -6.35 1.93
C LEU A 12 62.57 -5.25 2.87
N LEU A 13 61.71 -4.78 3.74
CA LEU A 13 62.07 -4.09 4.96
C LEU A 13 61.27 -4.66 6.13
N LEU A 14 61.94 -5.47 6.89
CA LEU A 14 61.62 -5.88 8.23
C LEU A 14 61.71 -4.68 9.18
N PHE A 15 60.72 -4.48 10.02
CA PHE A 15 60.85 -3.69 11.24
C PHE A 15 59.99 -4.20 12.38
N PRO A 16 60.43 -4.01 13.62
CA PRO A 16 60.24 -4.97 14.68
C PRO A 16 59.03 -4.73 15.58
N LEU A 17 58.69 -5.83 16.25
CA LEU A 17 57.76 -5.99 17.32
C LEU A 17 58.19 -5.17 18.56
N SER A 18 57.38 -4.21 19.00
CA SER A 18 57.51 -3.60 20.33
C SER A 18 56.33 -3.94 21.19
N LEU A 19 56.59 -4.86 22.13
CA LEU A 19 55.71 -5.13 23.26
C LEU A 19 55.78 -3.93 24.23
N ILE A 20 54.66 -3.33 24.53
CA ILE A 20 54.47 -2.49 25.73
C ILE A 20 53.26 -3.03 26.48
N SER A 21 53.54 -3.69 27.60
CA SER A 21 52.59 -3.97 28.66
C SER A 21 52.29 -2.66 29.41
N GLY A 22 51.01 -2.35 29.55
CA GLY A 22 50.54 -1.26 30.42
C GLY A 22 49.21 -1.68 31.07
N CYS A 23 49.29 -2.19 32.30
CA CYS A 23 48.12 -2.29 33.17
C CYS A 23 47.65 -0.91 33.56
N GLY A 24 46.33 -0.67 33.45
CA GLY A 24 45.67 0.51 33.97
C GLY A 24 44.19 0.22 34.21
N ASP A 25 43.84 -0.08 35.46
CA ASP A 25 42.47 -0.14 35.93
C ASP A 25 41.75 1.20 35.71
N GLY A 26 40.59 1.17 35.13
CA GLY A 26 39.73 2.30 34.96
C GLY A 26 38.31 1.89 34.67
N ALA A 27 37.49 1.79 35.72
CA ALA A 27 36.04 1.57 35.60
C ALA A 27 35.42 2.69 34.76
N GLY A 28 34.67 2.31 33.73
CA GLY A 28 33.99 3.29 32.91
C GLY A 28 32.95 2.74 31.99
N LYS A 29 31.74 2.62 32.47
CA LYS A 29 30.47 2.71 31.77
C LYS A 29 30.23 1.78 30.58
N ASP A 30 29.42 0.81 30.85
CA ASP A 30 28.60 0.10 29.87
C ASP A 30 27.90 1.08 28.91
N SER A 31 28.50 1.34 27.77
CA SER A 31 27.73 1.75 26.61
C SER A 31 27.09 0.47 26.09
N LYS A 32 25.88 0.18 26.55
CA LYS A 32 24.97 -0.77 25.88
C LYS A 32 24.93 -0.36 24.42
N GLY A 33 25.69 -1.07 23.61
CA GLY A 33 25.57 -1.02 22.17
C GLY A 33 24.09 -1.22 21.85
N VAL A 34 23.48 -0.19 21.32
CA VAL A 34 22.16 -0.29 20.72
C VAL A 34 22.36 -1.35 19.63
N ASN A 35 21.84 -2.53 19.89
CA ASN A 35 21.70 -3.58 18.91
C ASN A 35 20.98 -2.96 17.72
N SER A 36 21.74 -2.61 16.66
CA SER A 36 21.18 -2.29 15.35
C SER A 36 20.64 -3.60 14.79
N ALA A 37 19.48 -3.98 15.28
CA ALA A 37 18.82 -5.21 14.93
C ALA A 37 18.40 -5.15 13.45
N LYS A 38 19.06 -5.98 12.68
CA LYS A 38 18.56 -6.95 11.72
C LYS A 38 17.24 -6.56 11.02
N TYR A 39 17.20 -5.39 10.37
CA TYR A 39 16.28 -5.22 9.26
C TYR A 39 17.01 -5.70 8.00
N SER A 40 16.35 -6.53 7.23
CA SER A 40 16.68 -6.74 5.84
C SER A 40 16.94 -5.36 5.22
N LYS A 41 17.96 -5.20 4.40
CA LYS A 41 18.16 -3.98 3.63
C LYS A 41 16.99 -3.70 2.69
N ILE A 42 16.12 -4.69 2.48
CA ILE A 42 14.97 -4.67 1.58
C ILE A 42 13.72 -4.95 2.40
N ILE A 43 12.70 -4.13 2.23
CA ILE A 43 11.35 -4.32 2.78
C ILE A 43 10.43 -4.72 1.63
N THR A 44 9.77 -5.88 1.76
CA THR A 44 8.82 -6.37 0.76
C THR A 44 7.41 -5.85 1.05
N ILE A 45 6.83 -5.12 0.11
CA ILE A 45 5.49 -4.53 0.22
C ILE A 45 4.53 -5.28 -0.70
N GLY A 46 3.48 -5.86 -0.11
CA GLY A 46 2.41 -6.50 -0.88
C GLY A 46 1.46 -5.45 -1.46
N PHE A 47 1.15 -5.59 -2.74
CA PHE A 47 0.16 -4.76 -3.44
C PHE A 47 -0.64 -5.58 -4.45
N ASP A 48 -1.79 -5.06 -4.86
CA ASP A 48 -2.64 -5.52 -5.97
C ASP A 48 -2.86 -4.35 -6.94
N GLU A 49 -3.41 -4.60 -8.11
CA GLU A 49 -3.75 -3.58 -9.11
C GLU A 49 -4.89 -2.70 -8.61
N PHE A 50 -4.55 -1.61 -7.93
CA PHE A 50 -5.48 -0.68 -7.31
C PHE A 50 -5.09 0.78 -7.56
N ALA A 51 -5.33 1.25 -8.78
CA ALA A 51 -5.08 2.66 -9.14
C ALA A 51 -6.06 3.61 -8.39
N PRO A 52 -5.59 4.77 -7.93
CA PRO A 52 -4.25 5.34 -8.06
C PRO A 52 -3.30 5.02 -6.89
N MET A 53 -3.62 4.04 -6.01
CA MET A 53 -2.85 3.75 -4.80
C MET A 53 -1.54 3.01 -5.10
N GLY A 54 -1.62 1.90 -5.86
CA GLY A 54 -0.48 1.13 -6.35
C GLY A 54 -0.90 0.25 -7.52
N PHE A 55 -0.22 0.37 -8.65
CA PHE A 55 -0.58 -0.32 -9.89
C PHE A 55 0.58 -0.29 -10.88
N HIS A 56 0.49 -1.07 -11.97
CA HIS A 56 1.42 -0.94 -13.08
C HIS A 56 0.93 0.11 -14.08
N ASP A 57 1.82 1.01 -14.46
CA ASP A 57 1.55 1.98 -15.53
C ASP A 57 1.66 1.31 -16.93
N GLU A 58 1.45 2.11 -17.98
CA GLU A 58 1.52 1.63 -19.38
C GLU A 58 2.92 1.09 -19.78
N LYS A 59 3.96 1.41 -19.02
CA LYS A 59 5.33 0.93 -19.23
C LYS A 59 5.65 -0.31 -18.40
N GLY A 60 4.71 -0.74 -17.55
CA GLY A 60 4.89 -1.85 -16.60
C GLY A 60 5.64 -1.45 -15.33
N GLU A 61 5.82 -0.14 -15.07
CA GLU A 61 6.44 0.34 -13.84
C GLU A 61 5.41 0.41 -12.70
N ILE A 62 5.82 0.02 -11.49
CA ILE A 62 4.95 0.10 -10.31
C ILE A 62 4.94 1.55 -9.81
N VAL A 63 3.77 2.16 -9.88
CA VAL A 63 3.50 3.56 -9.55
C VAL A 63 2.25 3.68 -8.67
N GLY A 64 2.06 4.83 -8.05
CA GLY A 64 0.86 5.11 -7.26
C GLY A 64 1.15 5.96 -6.04
N PHE A 65 0.11 6.51 -5.46
CA PHE A 65 0.18 7.35 -4.27
C PHE A 65 0.86 6.63 -3.10
N ASP A 66 0.40 5.42 -2.77
CA ASP A 66 0.98 4.60 -1.70
C ASP A 66 2.39 4.13 -2.03
N VAL A 67 2.67 3.89 -3.32
CA VAL A 67 4.00 3.52 -3.82
C VAL A 67 5.00 4.66 -3.58
N ASP A 68 4.62 5.90 -3.87
CA ASP A 68 5.50 7.06 -3.69
C ASP A 68 5.71 7.38 -2.20
N LEU A 69 4.67 7.26 -1.38
CA LEU A 69 4.79 7.34 0.09
C LEU A 69 5.74 6.28 0.64
N ALA A 70 5.62 5.04 0.16
CA ALA A 70 6.47 3.93 0.59
C ALA A 70 7.93 4.11 0.16
N LYS A 71 8.18 4.54 -1.08
CA LYS A 71 9.52 4.83 -1.61
C LYS A 71 10.21 5.93 -0.80
N GLU A 72 9.51 7.04 -0.52
CA GLU A 72 10.07 8.13 0.28
C GLU A 72 10.32 7.69 1.74
N THR A 73 9.40 6.91 2.31
CA THR A 73 9.58 6.33 3.66
C THR A 73 10.83 5.47 3.72
N ALA A 74 11.01 4.55 2.77
CA ALA A 74 12.18 3.67 2.70
C ALA A 74 13.48 4.44 2.54
N LYS A 75 13.50 5.45 1.67
CA LYS A 75 14.63 6.36 1.46
C LYS A 75 15.05 7.04 2.77
N ARG A 76 14.11 7.55 3.57
CA ARG A 76 14.39 8.16 4.87
C ARG A 76 14.86 7.14 5.91
N MET A 77 14.39 5.92 5.81
CA MET A 77 14.85 4.80 6.66
C MET A 77 16.23 4.27 6.27
N GLY A 78 16.75 4.62 5.09
CA GLY A 78 17.99 4.09 4.55
C GLY A 78 17.90 2.61 4.14
N VAL A 79 16.72 2.16 3.68
CA VAL A 79 16.44 0.80 3.21
C VAL A 79 15.88 0.84 1.79
N GLU A 80 15.91 -0.31 1.11
CA GLU A 80 15.27 -0.50 -0.19
C GLU A 80 13.87 -1.08 -0.01
N VAL A 81 12.98 -0.85 -0.98
CA VAL A 81 11.67 -1.51 -1.06
C VAL A 81 11.57 -2.35 -2.30
N GLU A 82 10.93 -3.49 -2.16
CA GLU A 82 10.48 -4.35 -3.23
C GLU A 82 8.95 -4.45 -3.17
N PHE A 83 8.29 -4.22 -4.30
CA PHE A 83 6.84 -4.38 -4.40
C PHE A 83 6.53 -5.75 -4.98
N LYS A 84 5.73 -6.52 -4.25
CA LYS A 84 5.31 -7.86 -4.63
C LYS A 84 3.82 -7.87 -4.94
N SER A 85 3.47 -8.22 -6.16
CA SER A 85 2.06 -8.47 -6.50
C SER A 85 1.53 -9.66 -5.73
N ILE A 86 0.38 -9.49 -5.08
CA ILE A 86 -0.32 -10.51 -4.31
C ILE A 86 -1.78 -10.59 -4.74
N LYS A 87 -2.41 -11.73 -4.51
CA LYS A 87 -3.88 -11.79 -4.58
C LYS A 87 -4.45 -11.10 -3.36
N TRP A 88 -5.36 -10.14 -3.56
CA TRP A 88 -5.95 -9.40 -2.44
C TRP A 88 -6.64 -10.29 -1.41
N ASP A 89 -7.19 -11.42 -1.84
CA ASP A 89 -7.80 -12.42 -0.97
C ASP A 89 -6.80 -13.09 -0.01
N ASP A 90 -5.54 -13.20 -0.41
CA ASP A 90 -4.48 -13.86 0.36
C ASP A 90 -3.68 -12.89 1.25
N LYS A 91 -3.97 -11.58 1.25
CA LYS A 91 -3.15 -10.53 1.91
C LYS A 91 -2.82 -10.78 3.37
N GLU A 92 -3.80 -11.28 4.16
CA GLU A 92 -3.58 -11.61 5.56
C GLU A 92 -2.62 -12.79 5.71
N LYS A 93 -2.74 -13.80 4.84
CA LYS A 93 -1.87 -14.98 4.81
C LYS A 93 -0.45 -14.62 4.37
N GLU A 94 -0.30 -13.76 3.35
CA GLU A 94 1.00 -13.31 2.86
C GLU A 94 1.79 -12.58 3.95
N ILE A 95 1.12 -11.69 4.73
CA ILE A 95 1.77 -10.95 5.81
C ILE A 95 2.00 -11.82 7.06
N GLU A 96 1.12 -12.75 7.36
CA GLU A 96 1.24 -13.66 8.51
C GLU A 96 2.37 -14.67 8.32
N SER A 97 2.56 -15.17 7.09
CA SER A 97 3.65 -16.09 6.72
C SER A 97 5.01 -15.41 6.59
N GLY A 98 5.06 -14.07 6.51
CA GLY A 98 6.29 -13.32 6.28
C GLY A 98 6.75 -13.30 4.82
N ASN A 99 5.87 -13.64 3.88
CA ASN A 99 6.12 -13.52 2.44
C ASN A 99 6.19 -12.05 1.99
N ILE A 100 5.56 -11.16 2.76
CA ILE A 100 5.65 -9.71 2.67
C ILE A 100 5.82 -9.14 4.08
N ASP A 101 6.46 -7.98 4.18
CA ASP A 101 6.69 -7.27 5.45
C ASP A 101 5.54 -6.31 5.78
N MET A 102 4.97 -5.71 4.76
CA MET A 102 3.88 -4.71 4.85
C MET A 102 2.89 -4.89 3.71
N ILE A 103 1.67 -4.39 3.96
CA ILE A 103 0.66 -4.10 2.93
C ILE A 103 0.49 -2.59 2.89
N TRP A 104 0.78 -1.97 1.75
CA TRP A 104 0.57 -0.53 1.56
C TRP A 104 -0.02 -0.30 0.17
N ASN A 105 -1.35 -0.42 0.08
CA ASN A 105 -2.12 -0.33 -1.15
C ASN A 105 -3.62 -0.15 -0.85
N GLY A 106 -3.96 1.01 -0.24
CA GLY A 106 -5.35 1.31 0.10
C GLY A 106 -5.99 0.32 1.06
N LEU A 107 -5.24 -0.14 2.07
CA LEU A 107 -5.74 -1.13 3.01
C LEU A 107 -6.70 -0.50 4.03
N SER A 108 -7.99 -0.79 3.93
CA SER A 108 -9.00 -0.33 4.90
C SER A 108 -8.81 -1.00 6.27
N ILE A 109 -8.90 -0.20 7.33
CA ILE A 109 -9.00 -0.68 8.71
C ILE A 109 -10.37 -1.31 8.90
N MET A 110 -10.38 -2.60 9.21
CA MET A 110 -11.62 -3.36 9.42
C MET A 110 -11.54 -4.17 10.72
N PRO A 111 -12.64 -4.26 11.51
CA PRO A 111 -12.63 -5.01 12.77
C PRO A 111 -12.13 -6.43 12.63
N GLU A 112 -12.60 -7.16 11.61
CA GLU A 112 -12.24 -8.55 11.35
C GLU A 112 -10.76 -8.75 10.98
N ARG A 113 -10.11 -7.73 10.41
CA ARG A 113 -8.69 -7.77 10.07
C ARG A 113 -7.79 -7.43 11.25
N LYS A 114 -8.30 -6.70 12.26
CA LYS A 114 -7.50 -6.28 13.43
C LYS A 114 -6.93 -7.44 14.24
N GLU A 115 -7.54 -8.61 14.16
CA GLU A 115 -7.01 -9.81 14.80
C GLU A 115 -5.78 -10.37 14.08
N LYS A 116 -5.66 -10.15 12.77
CA LYS A 116 -4.61 -10.70 11.90
C LYS A 116 -3.55 -9.68 11.52
N ILE A 117 -3.92 -8.42 11.37
CA ILE A 117 -3.06 -7.32 10.90
C ILE A 117 -2.82 -6.32 12.02
N LEU A 118 -1.57 -5.92 12.19
CA LEU A 118 -1.17 -4.74 12.97
C LEU A 118 -1.17 -3.53 12.05
N TYR A 119 -1.86 -2.46 12.43
CA TYR A 119 -2.00 -1.25 11.61
C TYR A 119 -1.08 -0.12 12.07
N SER A 120 -0.70 0.75 11.12
CA SER A 120 -0.28 2.12 11.39
C SER A 120 -1.44 2.96 11.94
N LYS A 121 -1.19 4.23 12.28
CA LYS A 121 -2.26 5.22 12.34
C LYS A 121 -2.90 5.35 10.94
N PRO A 122 -4.21 5.67 10.86
CA PRO A 122 -4.86 5.91 9.57
C PRO A 122 -4.29 7.17 8.91
N TYR A 123 -4.13 7.12 7.58
CA TYR A 123 -3.55 8.24 6.83
C TYR A 123 -4.53 8.91 5.86
N MET A 124 -5.64 8.26 5.51
CA MET A 124 -6.62 8.76 4.56
C MET A 124 -8.01 8.20 4.88
N ASP A 125 -9.06 9.01 4.70
CA ASP A 125 -10.44 8.52 4.74
C ASP A 125 -10.79 7.79 3.44
N ASN A 126 -11.66 6.79 3.55
CA ASN A 126 -12.18 6.05 2.41
C ASN A 126 -13.67 5.78 2.57
N ARG A 127 -14.41 5.82 1.47
CA ARG A 127 -15.80 5.40 1.41
C ARG A 127 -16.06 4.56 0.16
N GLN A 128 -17.09 3.72 0.25
CA GLN A 128 -17.59 2.97 -0.89
C GLN A 128 -18.69 3.78 -1.56
N ILE A 129 -18.67 3.84 -2.89
CA ILE A 129 -19.67 4.52 -3.72
C ILE A 129 -20.11 3.60 -4.86
N LEU A 130 -21.06 4.09 -5.67
CA LEU A 130 -21.48 3.37 -6.86
C LEU A 130 -20.85 3.99 -8.12
N LEU A 131 -20.33 3.12 -8.97
CA LEU A 131 -19.90 3.44 -10.32
C LEU A 131 -20.87 2.76 -11.29
N VAL A 132 -21.32 3.48 -12.31
CA VAL A 132 -22.26 3.02 -13.33
C VAL A 132 -21.73 3.34 -14.73
N GLN A 133 -22.27 2.68 -15.76
CA GLN A 133 -21.96 3.06 -17.14
C GLN A 133 -22.42 4.50 -17.42
N LYS A 134 -21.73 5.14 -18.37
CA LYS A 134 -22.05 6.50 -18.81
C LYS A 134 -23.52 6.67 -19.20
N GLY A 135 -24.10 7.78 -18.72
CA GLY A 135 -25.52 8.08 -18.90
C GLY A 135 -26.45 7.31 -17.97
N ASN A 136 -25.90 6.47 -17.09
CA ASN A 136 -26.66 5.72 -16.09
C ASN A 136 -27.89 4.99 -16.67
N PRO A 137 -27.72 4.07 -17.63
CA PRO A 137 -28.84 3.49 -18.40
C PRO A 137 -29.83 2.69 -17.54
N LYS A 138 -29.46 2.36 -16.32
CA LYS A 138 -30.30 1.62 -15.37
C LYS A 138 -30.99 2.52 -14.35
N ASN A 139 -30.79 3.85 -14.46
CA ASN A 139 -31.41 4.88 -13.62
C ASN A 139 -31.18 4.64 -12.11
N ILE A 140 -29.91 4.36 -11.73
CA ILE A 140 -29.49 4.07 -10.35
C ILE A 140 -29.04 5.36 -9.70
N HIS A 141 -29.74 5.84 -8.67
CA HIS A 141 -29.45 7.08 -7.94
C HIS A 141 -29.29 6.89 -6.44
N ALA A 142 -29.75 5.74 -5.91
CA ALA A 142 -29.72 5.41 -4.50
C ALA A 142 -29.45 3.91 -4.30
N LEU A 143 -29.13 3.48 -3.07
CA LEU A 143 -28.93 2.06 -2.76
C LEU A 143 -30.17 1.20 -3.03
N GLY A 144 -31.37 1.78 -2.82
CA GLY A 144 -32.63 1.08 -3.10
C GLY A 144 -32.83 0.75 -4.59
N ASP A 145 -32.22 1.50 -5.50
CA ASP A 145 -32.32 1.25 -6.94
C ASP A 145 -31.51 0.03 -7.39
N LEU A 146 -30.70 -0.55 -6.48
CA LEU A 146 -29.96 -1.80 -6.72
C LEU A 146 -30.86 -3.03 -6.59
N GLU A 147 -32.10 -2.91 -6.11
CA GLU A 147 -33.05 -4.01 -6.05
C GLU A 147 -33.29 -4.59 -7.45
N GLY A 148 -33.13 -5.90 -7.57
CA GLY A 148 -33.27 -6.63 -8.84
C GLY A 148 -32.17 -6.34 -9.87
N LYS A 149 -31.09 -5.63 -9.52
CA LYS A 149 -29.93 -5.38 -10.40
C LYS A 149 -28.84 -6.41 -10.23
N VAL A 150 -28.01 -6.53 -11.25
CA VAL A 150 -26.73 -7.25 -11.17
C VAL A 150 -25.68 -6.27 -10.64
N VAL A 151 -25.06 -6.58 -9.51
CA VAL A 151 -24.09 -5.69 -8.83
C VAL A 151 -22.72 -6.34 -8.81
N GLY A 152 -21.68 -5.55 -9.14
CA GLY A 152 -20.28 -5.98 -9.13
C GLY A 152 -19.49 -5.40 -7.95
N MET A 153 -18.46 -6.10 -7.48
CA MET A 153 -17.49 -5.61 -6.50
C MET A 153 -16.19 -6.41 -6.55
N GLN A 154 -15.10 -5.87 -6.00
CA GLN A 154 -13.89 -6.67 -5.78
C GLN A 154 -14.09 -7.60 -4.59
N ALA A 155 -13.62 -8.84 -4.72
CA ALA A 155 -13.58 -9.81 -3.63
C ALA A 155 -12.71 -9.33 -2.47
N SER A 156 -13.07 -9.69 -1.25
CA SER A 156 -12.33 -9.34 0.00
C SER A 156 -11.99 -7.85 0.18
N SER A 157 -12.72 -6.97 -0.53
CA SER A 157 -12.64 -5.51 -0.42
C SER A 157 -13.46 -4.96 0.76
N GLY A 158 -13.43 -3.64 0.94
CA GLY A 158 -14.32 -2.93 1.85
C GLY A 158 -15.80 -3.10 1.48
N ALA A 159 -16.11 -3.03 0.18
CA ALA A 159 -17.44 -3.29 -0.37
C ALA A 159 -17.94 -4.70 -0.01
N ALA A 160 -17.11 -5.71 -0.25
CA ALA A 160 -17.47 -7.11 0.05
C ALA A 160 -17.76 -7.32 1.54
N ALA A 161 -16.95 -6.74 2.42
CA ALA A 161 -17.16 -6.85 3.85
C ALA A 161 -18.45 -6.17 4.31
N TYR A 162 -18.81 -5.03 3.73
CA TYR A 162 -20.07 -4.37 4.04
C TYR A 162 -21.26 -5.20 3.55
N ILE A 163 -21.28 -5.56 2.26
CA ILE A 163 -22.39 -6.31 1.65
C ILE A 163 -22.61 -7.67 2.35
N ASN A 164 -21.54 -8.34 2.75
CA ASN A 164 -21.64 -9.61 3.48
C ASN A 164 -22.27 -9.48 4.88
N LYS A 165 -22.27 -8.28 5.47
CA LYS A 165 -22.92 -7.98 6.75
C LYS A 165 -24.37 -7.50 6.59
N ASP A 166 -24.70 -6.89 5.45
CA ASP A 166 -26.04 -6.40 5.13
C ASP A 166 -26.81 -7.43 4.26
N ASN A 167 -27.33 -8.45 4.91
CA ASN A 167 -28.10 -9.50 4.23
C ASN A 167 -29.34 -8.95 3.49
N SER A 168 -29.96 -7.87 3.98
CA SER A 168 -31.11 -7.27 3.33
C SER A 168 -30.71 -6.69 1.97
N LEU A 169 -29.68 -5.87 1.95
CA LEU A 169 -29.18 -5.28 0.72
C LEU A 169 -28.65 -6.36 -0.23
N ARG A 170 -27.85 -7.31 0.28
CA ARG A 170 -27.31 -8.39 -0.53
C ARG A 170 -28.40 -9.22 -1.22
N ASN A 171 -29.47 -9.57 -0.50
CA ASN A 171 -30.54 -10.39 -1.02
C ASN A 171 -31.53 -9.63 -1.92
N SER A 172 -31.45 -8.29 -1.97
CA SER A 172 -32.23 -7.48 -2.91
C SER A 172 -31.67 -7.50 -4.33
N PHE A 173 -30.38 -7.83 -4.52
CA PHE A 173 -29.76 -7.92 -5.84
C PHE A 173 -30.28 -9.13 -6.61
N ALA A 174 -30.43 -9.01 -7.93
CA ALA A 174 -30.67 -10.16 -8.78
C ALA A 174 -29.46 -11.10 -8.80
N GLU A 175 -28.25 -10.52 -8.84
CA GLU A 175 -26.99 -11.23 -8.78
C GLU A 175 -25.91 -10.35 -8.17
N LEU A 176 -24.99 -10.94 -7.40
CA LEU A 176 -23.77 -10.28 -6.92
C LEU A 176 -22.55 -10.94 -7.54
N LYS A 177 -21.80 -10.20 -8.36
CA LYS A 177 -20.57 -10.66 -9.01
C LYS A 177 -19.35 -10.15 -8.26
N SER A 178 -18.40 -11.05 -8.04
CA SER A 178 -17.12 -10.72 -7.40
C SER A 178 -15.96 -10.93 -8.36
N TYR A 179 -15.06 -9.96 -8.41
CA TYR A 179 -13.86 -9.94 -9.26
C TYR A 179 -12.61 -10.01 -8.38
N GLN A 180 -11.52 -10.56 -8.91
CA GLN A 180 -10.27 -10.67 -8.15
C GLN A 180 -9.59 -9.30 -8.00
N THR A 181 -9.60 -8.49 -9.06
CA THR A 181 -9.05 -7.14 -9.05
C THR A 181 -10.14 -6.09 -9.31
N VAL A 182 -9.92 -4.87 -8.87
CA VAL A 182 -10.84 -3.75 -9.16
C VAL A 182 -10.90 -3.46 -10.66
N ASN A 183 -9.76 -3.63 -11.38
CA ASN A 183 -9.67 -3.40 -12.81
C ASN A 183 -10.54 -4.38 -13.62
N GLU A 184 -10.55 -5.67 -13.24
CA GLU A 184 -11.50 -6.64 -13.84
C GLU A 184 -12.95 -6.17 -13.68
N GLY A 185 -13.30 -5.62 -12.52
CA GLY A 185 -14.62 -5.06 -12.26
C GLY A 185 -14.93 -3.85 -13.17
N PHE A 186 -13.99 -2.93 -13.39
CA PHE A 186 -14.18 -1.79 -14.30
C PHE A 186 -14.38 -2.24 -15.75
N VAL A 187 -13.59 -3.19 -16.22
CA VAL A 187 -13.75 -3.77 -17.57
C VAL A 187 -15.12 -4.44 -17.70
N ALA A 188 -15.53 -5.24 -16.72
CA ALA A 188 -16.81 -5.93 -16.75
C ALA A 188 -18.00 -4.94 -16.71
N LEU A 189 -17.90 -3.86 -15.91
CA LEU A 189 -18.90 -2.79 -15.92
C LEU A 189 -18.99 -2.10 -17.29
N SER A 190 -17.85 -1.79 -17.89
CA SER A 190 -17.82 -1.17 -19.23
C SER A 190 -18.47 -2.04 -20.29
N ASN A 191 -18.31 -3.36 -20.18
CA ASN A 191 -18.93 -4.37 -21.06
C ASN A 191 -20.43 -4.61 -20.76
N GLY A 192 -20.97 -4.02 -19.69
CA GLY A 192 -22.37 -4.22 -19.30
C GLY A 192 -22.66 -5.57 -18.65
N GLU A 193 -21.65 -6.24 -18.10
CA GLU A 193 -21.80 -7.54 -17.42
C GLU A 193 -22.59 -7.41 -16.10
N PHE A 194 -22.68 -6.19 -15.54
CA PHE A 194 -23.51 -5.83 -14.40
C PHE A 194 -23.95 -4.36 -14.47
N ASP A 195 -24.91 -3.97 -13.65
CA ASP A 195 -25.60 -2.71 -13.74
C ASP A 195 -24.92 -1.58 -12.94
N ALA A 196 -24.26 -1.93 -11.83
CA ALA A 196 -23.51 -1.02 -10.97
C ALA A 196 -22.36 -1.74 -10.27
N MET A 197 -21.26 -1.03 -10.01
CA MET A 197 -20.15 -1.49 -9.21
C MET A 197 -20.10 -0.74 -7.88
N ILE A 198 -19.98 -1.49 -6.79
CA ILE A 198 -19.63 -0.93 -5.48
C ILE A 198 -18.11 -0.96 -5.37
N THR A 199 -17.49 0.20 -5.21
CA THR A 199 -16.03 0.35 -5.17
C THR A 199 -15.59 1.54 -4.32
N ASP A 200 -14.30 1.59 -4.04
CA ASP A 200 -13.69 2.72 -3.33
C ASP A 200 -13.80 4.01 -4.16
N GLU A 201 -14.20 5.10 -3.49
CA GLU A 201 -14.39 6.39 -4.16
C GLU A 201 -13.13 6.83 -4.91
N ILE A 202 -11.95 6.62 -4.30
CA ILE A 202 -10.69 7.06 -4.89
C ILE A 202 -10.43 6.33 -6.23
N ALA A 203 -10.72 5.03 -6.30
CA ALA A 203 -10.57 4.25 -7.52
C ALA A 203 -11.61 4.64 -8.57
N ALA A 204 -12.88 4.81 -8.17
CA ALA A 204 -13.94 5.25 -9.06
C ALA A 204 -13.66 6.63 -9.69
N ARG A 205 -13.18 7.59 -8.90
CA ARG A 205 -12.83 8.93 -9.39
C ARG A 205 -11.64 8.90 -10.34
N TYR A 206 -10.62 8.11 -10.01
CA TYR A 206 -9.46 7.94 -10.88
C TYR A 206 -9.87 7.30 -12.20
N GLU A 207 -10.62 6.19 -12.16
CA GLU A 207 -11.08 5.49 -13.37
C GLU A 207 -11.95 6.39 -14.25
N ARG A 208 -12.92 7.13 -13.65
CA ARG A 208 -13.72 8.11 -14.38
C ARG A 208 -12.85 9.22 -15.00
N SER A 209 -11.78 9.65 -14.33
CA SER A 209 -10.90 10.69 -14.88
C SER A 209 -10.14 10.23 -16.12
N LYS A 210 -9.81 8.95 -16.19
CA LYS A 210 -9.15 8.33 -17.34
C LYS A 210 -10.14 8.00 -18.47
N HIS A 211 -11.35 7.63 -18.10
CA HIS A 211 -12.39 7.16 -19.01
C HIS A 211 -13.71 7.96 -18.82
N PRO A 212 -13.72 9.30 -19.08
CA PRO A 212 -14.83 10.19 -18.76
C PRO A 212 -16.11 9.88 -19.55
N ASP A 213 -15.96 9.23 -20.72
CA ASP A 213 -17.07 8.84 -21.58
C ASP A 213 -17.56 7.41 -21.32
N THR A 214 -16.99 6.69 -20.35
CA THR A 214 -17.33 5.31 -20.03
C THR A 214 -18.16 5.19 -18.75
N PHE A 215 -17.88 6.03 -17.74
CA PHE A 215 -18.46 5.89 -16.41
C PHE A 215 -19.05 7.18 -15.86
N ASP A 216 -20.10 7.01 -15.05
CA ASP A 216 -20.62 8.02 -14.15
C ASP A 216 -20.56 7.53 -12.70
N ILE A 217 -20.34 8.48 -11.76
CA ILE A 217 -20.35 8.24 -10.33
C ILE A 217 -21.72 8.58 -9.78
N VAL A 218 -22.27 7.68 -8.97
CA VAL A 218 -23.44 7.97 -8.15
C VAL A 218 -22.96 8.27 -6.73
N GLU A 219 -23.16 9.52 -6.29
CA GLU A 219 -22.66 10.06 -5.02
C GLU A 219 -23.48 9.56 -3.82
N VAL A 220 -23.44 8.25 -3.60
CA VAL A 220 -24.13 7.58 -2.50
C VAL A 220 -23.13 6.77 -1.70
N ASN A 221 -23.15 6.91 -0.37
CA ASN A 221 -22.29 6.10 0.49
C ASN A 221 -22.87 4.69 0.64
N VAL A 222 -22.04 3.70 0.39
CA VAL A 222 -22.34 2.30 0.67
C VAL A 222 -21.64 1.90 1.97
N GLY A 223 -22.39 1.85 3.05
CA GLY A 223 -21.84 1.58 4.38
C GLY A 223 -21.22 2.79 5.05
N SER A 224 -20.37 2.52 6.04
CA SER A 224 -19.68 3.53 6.82
C SER A 224 -18.41 4.01 6.14
N ILE A 225 -18.01 5.25 6.39
CA ILE A 225 -16.68 5.74 6.06
C ILE A 225 -15.66 4.88 6.82
N THR A 226 -14.66 4.41 6.11
CA THR A 226 -13.51 3.67 6.64
C THR A 226 -12.24 4.52 6.52
N GLU A 227 -11.11 3.96 6.91
CA GLU A 227 -9.83 4.65 6.88
C GLU A 227 -8.78 3.72 6.29
N PHE A 228 -7.91 4.25 5.44
CA PHE A 228 -6.74 3.53 4.98
C PHE A 228 -5.58 3.63 5.98
N ALA A 229 -4.89 2.51 6.15
CA ALA A 229 -3.68 2.41 6.97
C ALA A 229 -2.70 1.40 6.36
N ILE A 230 -1.45 1.46 6.82
CA ILE A 230 -0.43 0.49 6.45
C ILE A 230 -0.62 -0.75 7.33
N GLY A 231 -0.60 -1.95 6.72
CA GLY A 231 -0.71 -3.21 7.41
C GLY A 231 0.65 -3.86 7.65
N PHE A 232 0.83 -4.47 8.82
CA PHE A 232 2.05 -5.18 9.23
C PHE A 232 1.71 -6.51 9.87
N SER A 233 2.70 -7.43 9.90
CA SER A 233 2.58 -8.63 10.72
C SER A 233 2.41 -8.25 12.20
N LYS A 234 1.52 -8.94 12.91
CA LYS A 234 1.35 -8.79 14.38
C LYS A 234 2.65 -8.95 15.18
N LYS A 235 3.62 -9.67 14.61
CA LYS A 235 4.91 -9.96 15.23
C LYS A 235 5.93 -8.86 14.98
N ASN A 236 5.66 -7.91 14.07
CA ASN A 236 6.64 -6.90 13.64
C ASN A 236 6.25 -5.48 14.08
N THR A 237 6.08 -5.30 15.39
CA THR A 237 5.78 -3.99 15.99
C THR A 237 6.91 -2.99 15.77
N GLU A 238 8.16 -3.46 15.71
CA GLU A 238 9.33 -2.60 15.53
C GLU A 238 9.34 -1.96 14.13
N LEU A 239 9.05 -2.72 13.08
CA LEU A 239 8.93 -2.16 11.72
C LEU A 239 7.77 -1.15 11.66
N ARG A 240 6.59 -1.51 12.22
CA ARG A 240 5.45 -0.61 12.28
C ARG A 240 5.82 0.72 12.93
N ASP A 241 6.51 0.68 14.08
CA ASP A 241 6.87 1.88 14.83
C ASP A 241 7.92 2.73 14.10
N LYS A 242 8.85 2.09 13.36
CA LYS A 242 9.81 2.80 12.52
C LYS A 242 9.15 3.49 11.34
N VAL A 243 8.33 2.76 10.59
CA VAL A 243 7.58 3.30 9.45
C VAL A 243 6.68 4.44 9.92
N GLN A 244 5.97 4.25 11.04
CA GLN A 244 5.09 5.28 11.59
C GLN A 244 5.84 6.57 11.96
N ARG A 245 7.03 6.47 12.59
CA ARG A 245 7.83 7.66 12.92
C ARG A 245 8.24 8.43 11.68
N VAL A 246 8.74 7.74 10.66
CA VAL A 246 9.17 8.37 9.42
C VAL A 246 7.97 8.97 8.68
N PHE A 247 6.85 8.29 8.67
CA PHE A 247 5.63 8.81 8.06
C PHE A 247 5.09 10.03 8.82
N ASP A 248 5.12 10.03 10.17
CA ASP A 248 4.80 11.21 10.99
C ASP A 248 5.77 12.40 10.70
N GLU A 249 7.02 12.14 10.31
CA GLU A 249 7.97 13.17 9.86
C GLU A 249 7.57 13.73 8.49
N MET A 250 7.20 12.88 7.54
CA MET A 250 6.73 13.28 6.20
C MET A 250 5.46 14.14 6.27
N ILE A 251 4.59 13.87 7.25
CA ILE A 251 3.40 14.69 7.48
C ILE A 251 3.78 16.06 8.04
N ARG A 252 4.68 16.09 9.02
CA ARG A 252 5.10 17.34 9.66
C ARG A 252 5.87 18.27 8.73
N ASP A 253 6.70 17.74 7.85
CA ASP A 253 7.48 18.56 6.91
C ASP A 253 6.75 18.85 5.58
N GLY A 254 5.53 18.31 5.41
CA GLY A 254 4.68 18.54 4.24
C GLY A 254 4.95 17.64 3.05
N THR A 255 5.90 16.70 3.14
CA THR A 255 6.23 15.78 2.03
C THR A 255 5.04 14.89 1.69
N ALA A 256 4.34 14.36 2.69
CA ALA A 256 3.15 13.52 2.45
C ALA A 256 2.02 14.31 1.76
N ALA A 257 1.79 15.57 2.19
CA ALA A 257 0.82 16.45 1.57
C ALA A 257 1.18 16.73 0.09
N LYS A 258 2.46 17.00 -0.18
CA LYS A 258 2.94 17.24 -1.56
C LYS A 258 2.70 16.01 -2.46
N ILE A 259 3.00 14.81 -2.00
CA ILE A 259 2.73 13.58 -2.75
C ILE A 259 1.21 13.41 -2.97
N SER A 260 0.39 13.76 -1.97
CA SER A 260 -1.08 13.76 -2.12
C SER A 260 -1.56 14.74 -3.19
N GLU A 261 -1.01 15.97 -3.20
CA GLU A 261 -1.34 16.99 -4.19
C GLU A 261 -0.92 16.58 -5.62
N GLU A 262 0.19 15.88 -5.77
CA GLU A 262 0.66 15.36 -7.07
C GLU A 262 -0.31 14.32 -7.66
N TRP A 263 -0.89 13.45 -6.82
CA TRP A 263 -1.81 12.41 -7.27
C TRP A 263 -3.27 12.87 -7.38
N PHE A 264 -3.71 13.69 -6.44
CA PHE A 264 -5.13 14.02 -6.27
C PHE A 264 -5.48 15.49 -6.49
N GLN A 265 -4.47 16.35 -6.71
CA GLN A 265 -4.63 17.81 -6.76
C GLN A 265 -5.22 18.38 -5.45
N ALA A 266 -5.09 17.64 -4.35
CA ALA A 266 -5.56 17.97 -3.02
C ALA A 266 -4.75 17.24 -1.95
N ASP A 267 -4.60 17.84 -0.77
CA ASP A 267 -4.06 17.15 0.41
C ASP A 267 -5.17 16.32 1.08
N LEU A 268 -5.12 15.00 0.84
CA LEU A 268 -6.04 14.02 1.43
C LEU A 268 -5.44 13.33 2.68
N ILE A 269 -4.27 13.74 3.14
CA ILE A 269 -3.64 13.19 4.33
C ILE A 269 -4.44 13.58 5.57
N LYS A 270 -4.92 12.59 6.30
CA LYS A 270 -5.81 12.77 7.45
C LYS A 270 -5.11 13.27 8.70
N MET A 271 -3.88 12.86 8.95
CA MET A 271 -3.16 13.24 10.16
C MET A 271 -2.79 14.74 10.12
N LYS A 272 -3.45 15.52 10.96
CA LYS A 272 -3.15 16.94 11.10
C LYS A 272 -1.77 17.15 11.70
N ARG A 273 -1.09 18.16 11.19
CA ARG A 273 0.19 18.70 11.70
C ARG A 273 0.11 19.07 13.18
#